data_ff75cf2e86feb8049164bf99bcaa00ed
#
_entry.id   ff75cf2e86feb8049164bf99bcaa00ed
#
_cell.length_a   1.000
_cell.length_b   1.000
_cell.length_c   1.000
_cell.angle_alpha   90.00
_cell.angle_beta   90.00
_cell.angle_gamma   90.00
#
_symmetry.space_group_name_H-M   'P 1'
#
loop_
_entity.id
_entity.type
_entity.pdbx_description
1 polymer ?
#
loop_
_entity_poly.entity_id
_entity_poly.type
_entity_poly.pdbx_seq_one_letter_code
_entity_poly.pdbx_strand_id
1 'polypeptide(L)'
;MPRMAATDRRAELLEAAIRVMTRDGVAKATTRAIVNEAGMPLGVFHYCFDSREQLLELVTETLTERYVAEVRGLFAPHKEIRDSVLDSLYTFWKGFEANPREHQINYELTQYALRNPGFENVARRQYEIFLGAHAALLELAADHAGIEWTVPVPVLARYVQSTLDGLNITWLVDRNSDDSRAALELLADHLLRHTTPRET
;
A
#
# COMPACT_ATOMS: atom_id res chain seq x y z
N MET A 1 -21.13 -22.56 19.83
CA MET A 1 -19.90 -21.90 19.35
C MET A 1 -19.56 -20.77 20.30
N PRO A 2 -18.30 -20.59 20.70
CA PRO A 2 -17.90 -19.44 21.52
C PRO A 2 -18.24 -18.15 20.78
N ARG A 3 -18.76 -17.16 21.52
CA ARG A 3 -19.16 -15.87 20.98
C ARG A 3 -17.88 -15.12 20.55
N MET A 4 -17.65 -14.97 19.26
CA MET A 4 -16.52 -14.24 18.70
C MET A 4 -16.44 -12.82 19.31
N ALA A 5 -15.25 -12.37 19.73
CA ALA A 5 -15.08 -11.02 20.29
C ALA A 5 -15.40 -9.93 19.24
N ALA A 6 -15.68 -8.70 19.66
CA ALA A 6 -16.00 -7.60 18.74
C ALA A 6 -14.82 -7.27 17.81
N THR A 7 -13.60 -7.32 18.36
CA THR A 7 -12.33 -7.13 17.62
C THR A 7 -12.16 -8.17 16.52
N ASP A 8 -12.44 -9.46 16.84
CA ASP A 8 -12.29 -10.56 15.90
C ASP A 8 -13.31 -10.45 14.75
N ARG A 9 -14.54 -10.02 15.07
CA ARG A 9 -15.56 -9.78 14.03
C ARG A 9 -15.20 -8.66 13.08
N ARG A 10 -14.61 -7.56 13.62
CA ARG A 10 -14.14 -6.44 12.82
C ARG A 10 -13.01 -6.87 11.88
N ALA A 11 -12.03 -7.63 12.39
CA ALA A 11 -10.93 -8.17 11.60
C ALA A 11 -11.44 -9.12 10.50
N GLU A 12 -12.35 -10.05 10.82
CA GLU A 12 -12.91 -10.97 9.83
C GLU A 12 -13.73 -10.25 8.75
N LEU A 13 -14.49 -9.21 9.09
CA LEU A 13 -15.21 -8.40 8.09
C LEU A 13 -14.24 -7.64 7.17
N LEU A 14 -13.12 -7.19 7.69
CA LEU A 14 -12.07 -6.51 6.91
C LEU A 14 -11.42 -7.49 5.93
N GLU A 15 -11.04 -8.68 6.40
CA GLU A 15 -10.49 -9.73 5.53
C GLU A 15 -11.50 -10.19 4.47
N ALA A 16 -12.77 -10.33 4.85
CA ALA A 16 -13.85 -10.65 3.90
C ALA A 16 -14.02 -9.56 2.84
N ALA A 17 -13.89 -8.28 3.23
CA ALA A 17 -13.93 -7.17 2.28
C ALA A 17 -12.77 -7.26 1.27
N ILE A 18 -11.56 -7.51 1.74
CA ILE A 18 -10.38 -7.69 0.87
C ILE A 18 -10.60 -8.87 -0.09
N ARG A 19 -11.09 -10.02 0.40
CA ARG A 19 -11.40 -11.19 -0.46
C ARG A 19 -12.43 -10.86 -1.53
N VAL A 20 -13.54 -10.20 -1.16
CA VAL A 20 -14.58 -9.80 -2.13
C VAL A 20 -14.03 -8.81 -3.16
N MET A 21 -13.27 -7.80 -2.72
CA MET A 21 -12.67 -6.81 -3.62
C MET A 21 -11.67 -7.45 -4.59
N THR A 22 -10.82 -8.35 -4.09
CA THR A 22 -9.84 -9.09 -4.92
C THR A 22 -10.52 -9.94 -5.98
N ARG A 23 -11.64 -10.58 -5.64
CA ARG A 23 -12.38 -11.47 -6.54
C ARG A 23 -13.29 -10.74 -7.50
N ASP A 24 -14.06 -9.76 -7.00
CA ASP A 24 -15.21 -9.18 -7.70
C ASP A 24 -15.05 -7.69 -8.02
N GLY A 25 -14.01 -7.04 -7.49
CA GLY A 25 -13.73 -5.60 -7.60
C GLY A 25 -14.41 -4.75 -6.53
N VAL A 26 -13.90 -3.54 -6.34
CA VAL A 26 -14.35 -2.59 -5.28
C VAL A 26 -15.82 -2.20 -5.43
N ALA A 27 -16.30 -2.01 -6.66
CA ALA A 27 -17.69 -1.61 -6.91
C ALA A 27 -18.71 -2.67 -6.42
N LYS A 28 -18.36 -3.94 -6.50
CA LYS A 28 -19.21 -5.06 -6.08
C LYS A 28 -19.08 -5.42 -4.60
N ALA A 29 -18.07 -4.90 -3.90
CA ALA A 29 -17.89 -5.12 -2.46
C ALA A 29 -18.92 -4.32 -1.63
N THR A 30 -20.19 -4.68 -1.79
CA THR A 30 -21.29 -4.12 -1.00
C THR A 30 -21.27 -4.66 0.43
N THR A 31 -21.88 -3.94 1.36
CA THR A 31 -22.03 -4.40 2.76
C THR A 31 -22.62 -5.82 2.84
N ARG A 32 -23.63 -6.12 2.00
CA ARG A 32 -24.24 -7.46 1.93
C ARG A 32 -23.26 -8.52 1.41
N ALA A 33 -22.49 -8.21 0.37
CA ALA A 33 -21.50 -9.14 -0.17
C ALA A 33 -20.44 -9.47 0.89
N ILE A 34 -19.97 -8.45 1.63
CA ILE A 34 -18.95 -8.60 2.67
C ILE A 34 -19.45 -9.44 3.85
N VAL A 35 -20.63 -9.16 4.39
CA VAL A 35 -21.16 -9.96 5.52
C VAL A 35 -21.49 -11.40 5.09
N ASN A 36 -21.96 -11.62 3.86
CA ASN A 36 -22.17 -12.96 3.34
C ASN A 36 -20.87 -13.74 3.21
N GLU A 37 -19.80 -13.09 2.72
CA GLU A 37 -18.44 -13.67 2.64
C GLU A 37 -17.90 -14.04 4.02
N ALA A 38 -18.15 -13.18 5.03
CA ALA A 38 -17.76 -13.43 6.42
C ALA A 38 -18.67 -14.44 7.16
N GLY A 39 -19.78 -14.88 6.55
CA GLY A 39 -20.77 -15.73 7.21
C GLY A 39 -21.50 -15.04 8.39
N MET A 40 -21.65 -13.70 8.32
CA MET A 40 -22.20 -12.89 9.40
C MET A 40 -23.53 -12.22 9.03
N PRO A 41 -24.42 -11.95 10.02
CA PRO A 41 -25.62 -11.16 9.79
C PRO A 41 -25.28 -9.69 9.46
N LEU A 42 -26.14 -9.04 8.64
CA LEU A 42 -25.95 -7.65 8.21
C LEU A 42 -25.76 -6.66 9.37
N GLY A 43 -26.48 -6.86 10.48
CA GLY A 43 -26.36 -6.01 11.66
C GLY A 43 -24.95 -5.97 12.28
N VAL A 44 -24.14 -7.01 12.05
CA VAL A 44 -22.74 -7.04 12.56
C VAL A 44 -21.88 -6.00 11.87
N PHE A 45 -22.11 -5.71 10.60
CA PHE A 45 -21.39 -4.66 9.88
C PHE A 45 -21.58 -3.30 10.56
N HIS A 46 -22.83 -2.91 10.79
CA HIS A 46 -23.16 -1.61 11.41
C HIS A 46 -22.76 -1.52 12.89
N TYR A 47 -22.49 -2.65 13.53
CA TYR A 47 -21.88 -2.68 14.85
C TYR A 47 -20.35 -2.46 14.81
N CYS A 48 -19.70 -2.92 13.73
CA CYS A 48 -18.23 -2.89 13.61
C CYS A 48 -17.71 -1.65 12.87
N PHE A 49 -18.53 -1.05 11.98
CA PHE A 49 -18.13 0.08 11.14
C PHE A 49 -19.23 1.14 11.10
N ASP A 50 -18.83 2.40 11.27
CA ASP A 50 -19.74 3.54 11.22
C ASP A 50 -20.23 3.80 9.79
N SER A 51 -19.37 3.50 8.82
CA SER A 51 -19.69 3.70 7.40
C SER A 51 -18.90 2.73 6.49
N ARG A 52 -19.29 2.67 5.21
CA ARG A 52 -18.51 1.95 4.21
C ARG A 52 -17.19 2.65 3.91
N GLU A 53 -17.14 3.97 3.99
CA GLU A 53 -15.92 4.77 3.84
C GLU A 53 -14.87 4.34 4.85
N GLN A 54 -15.23 4.24 6.13
CA GLN A 54 -14.33 3.76 7.19
C GLN A 54 -13.77 2.37 6.89
N LEU A 55 -14.59 1.46 6.36
CA LEU A 55 -14.10 0.15 5.95
C LEU A 55 -13.08 0.27 4.80
N LEU A 56 -13.34 1.11 3.80
CA LEU A 56 -12.44 1.29 2.64
C LEU A 56 -11.10 1.91 3.06
N GLU A 57 -11.12 2.87 3.98
CA GLU A 57 -9.91 3.45 4.58
C GLU A 57 -9.09 2.37 5.31
N LEU A 58 -9.74 1.54 6.12
CA LEU A 58 -9.09 0.43 6.83
C LEU A 58 -8.53 -0.65 5.90
N VAL A 59 -9.19 -0.92 4.78
CA VAL A 59 -8.62 -1.81 3.74
C VAL A 59 -7.29 -1.26 3.26
N THR A 60 -7.22 0.03 2.93
CA THR A 60 -5.97 0.68 2.49
C THR A 60 -4.90 0.64 3.57
N GLU A 61 -5.25 0.99 4.81
CA GLU A 61 -4.32 0.94 5.95
C GLU A 61 -3.74 -0.46 6.11
N THR A 62 -4.60 -1.48 6.15
CA THR A 62 -4.18 -2.87 6.34
C THR A 62 -3.25 -3.37 5.25
N LEU A 63 -3.57 -3.11 3.97
CA LEU A 63 -2.73 -3.54 2.86
C LEU A 63 -1.37 -2.81 2.86
N THR A 64 -1.37 -1.52 3.22
CA THR A 64 -0.13 -0.73 3.33
C THR A 64 0.73 -1.17 4.51
N GLU A 65 0.13 -1.42 5.68
CA GLU A 65 0.85 -1.90 6.87
C GLU A 65 1.52 -3.25 6.64
N ARG A 66 0.86 -4.18 5.92
CA ARG A 66 1.46 -5.47 5.53
C ARG A 66 2.72 -5.26 4.71
N TYR A 67 2.66 -4.38 3.70
CA TYR A 67 3.83 -4.04 2.89
C TYR A 67 4.94 -3.39 3.73
N VAL A 68 4.62 -2.37 4.53
CA VAL A 68 5.63 -1.67 5.36
C VAL A 68 6.29 -2.62 6.36
N ALA A 69 5.53 -3.54 6.97
CA ALA A 69 6.07 -4.53 7.90
C ALA A 69 7.08 -5.47 7.21
N GLU A 70 6.79 -5.89 5.98
CA GLU A 70 7.67 -6.74 5.17
C GLU A 70 8.97 -6.03 4.78
N VAL A 71 8.87 -4.77 4.34
CA VAL A 71 10.00 -3.98 3.86
C VAL A 71 10.90 -3.46 4.99
N ARG A 72 10.32 -3.10 6.12
CA ARG A 72 11.07 -2.48 7.24
C ARG A 72 12.26 -3.32 7.71
N GLY A 73 12.15 -4.64 7.69
CA GLY A 73 13.23 -5.56 8.07
C GLY A 73 14.40 -5.63 7.09
N LEU A 74 14.29 -5.02 5.91
CA LEU A 74 15.35 -5.02 4.89
C LEU A 74 16.41 -3.94 5.14
N PHE A 75 16.07 -2.90 5.92
CA PHE A 75 17.01 -1.87 6.33
C PHE A 75 17.81 -2.34 7.54
N ALA A 76 19.05 -2.78 7.28
CA ALA A 76 19.96 -3.28 8.31
C ALA A 76 21.20 -2.37 8.43
N PRO A 77 21.76 -2.18 9.65
CA PRO A 77 23.03 -1.48 9.82
C PRO A 77 24.13 -2.12 8.96
N HIS A 78 25.00 -1.28 8.40
CA HIS A 78 26.16 -1.68 7.58
C HIS A 78 25.84 -2.23 6.17
N LYS A 79 24.57 -2.22 5.74
CA LYS A 79 24.20 -2.51 4.37
C LYS A 79 24.32 -1.23 3.53
N GLU A 80 24.85 -1.37 2.31
CA GLU A 80 24.88 -0.25 1.37
C GLU A 80 23.45 0.26 1.11
N ILE A 81 23.29 1.58 1.12
CA ILE A 81 21.97 2.21 0.96
C ILE A 81 21.29 1.78 -0.35
N ARG A 82 22.09 1.66 -1.42
CA ARG A 82 21.58 1.23 -2.73
C ARG A 82 20.92 -0.14 -2.64
N ASP A 83 21.58 -1.09 -1.99
CA ASP A 83 21.06 -2.44 -1.84
C ASP A 83 19.81 -2.46 -0.95
N SER A 84 19.78 -1.64 0.09
CA SER A 84 18.60 -1.52 0.96
C SER A 84 17.39 -0.95 0.22
N VAL A 85 17.59 0.09 -0.60
CA VAL A 85 16.54 0.69 -1.42
C VAL A 85 16.06 -0.30 -2.49
N LEU A 86 16.97 -0.94 -3.21
CA LEU A 86 16.63 -1.94 -4.24
C LEU A 86 15.88 -3.14 -3.67
N ASP A 87 16.34 -3.69 -2.54
CA ASP A 87 15.65 -4.82 -1.90
C ASP A 87 14.22 -4.44 -1.47
N SER A 88 14.03 -3.20 -1.01
CA SER A 88 12.70 -2.69 -0.68
C SER A 88 11.79 -2.62 -1.90
N LEU A 89 12.31 -2.07 -3.01
CA LEU A 89 11.59 -1.97 -4.27
C LEU A 89 11.29 -3.35 -4.87
N TYR A 90 12.24 -4.28 -4.82
CA TYR A 90 12.05 -5.64 -5.33
C TYR A 90 11.12 -6.47 -4.46
N THR A 91 11.11 -6.26 -3.15
CA THR A 91 10.15 -6.91 -2.24
C THR A 91 8.73 -6.46 -2.56
N PHE A 92 8.52 -5.15 -2.72
CA PHE A 92 7.26 -4.60 -3.19
C PHE A 92 6.85 -5.22 -4.54
N TRP A 93 7.78 -5.21 -5.52
CA TRP A 93 7.51 -5.70 -6.86
C TRP A 93 7.15 -7.19 -6.88
N LYS A 94 7.89 -8.01 -6.13
CA LYS A 94 7.60 -9.44 -6.00
C LYS A 94 6.23 -9.70 -5.41
N GLY A 95 5.83 -8.94 -4.38
CA GLY A 95 4.48 -9.01 -3.80
C GLY A 95 3.42 -8.63 -4.82
N PHE A 96 3.67 -7.57 -5.62
CA PHE A 96 2.79 -7.12 -6.68
C PHE A 96 2.62 -8.18 -7.78
N GLU A 97 3.71 -8.75 -8.29
CA GLU A 97 3.67 -9.83 -9.30
C GLU A 97 2.92 -11.07 -8.80
N ALA A 98 3.08 -11.42 -7.51
CA ALA A 98 2.44 -12.58 -6.91
C ALA A 98 0.93 -12.39 -6.71
N ASN A 99 0.49 -11.16 -6.36
CA ASN A 99 -0.89 -10.85 -6.00
C ASN A 99 -1.46 -9.63 -6.76
N PRO A 100 -1.43 -9.60 -8.10
CA PRO A 100 -1.77 -8.41 -8.88
C PRO A 100 -3.22 -7.94 -8.67
N ARG A 101 -4.15 -8.86 -8.39
CA ARG A 101 -5.56 -8.51 -8.14
C ARG A 101 -5.75 -7.79 -6.80
N GLU A 102 -4.99 -8.16 -5.78
CA GLU A 102 -5.04 -7.47 -4.48
C GLU A 102 -4.50 -6.04 -4.63
N HIS A 103 -3.39 -5.88 -5.33
CA HIS A 103 -2.84 -4.55 -5.60
C HIS A 103 -3.74 -3.70 -6.51
N GLN A 104 -4.49 -4.33 -7.42
CA GLN A 104 -5.45 -3.64 -8.28
C GLN A 104 -6.58 -2.97 -7.47
N ILE A 105 -6.91 -3.48 -6.27
CA ILE A 105 -7.88 -2.85 -5.35
C ILE A 105 -7.54 -1.37 -5.14
N ASN A 106 -6.26 -1.03 -4.99
CA ASN A 106 -5.83 0.34 -4.72
C ASN A 106 -6.24 1.30 -5.86
N TYR A 107 -6.09 0.90 -7.11
CA TYR A 107 -6.49 1.70 -8.28
C TYR A 107 -8.00 1.78 -8.43
N GLU A 108 -8.68 0.66 -8.26
CA GLU A 108 -10.14 0.62 -8.28
C GLU A 108 -10.74 1.49 -7.17
N LEU A 109 -10.15 1.46 -5.97
CA LEU A 109 -10.59 2.25 -4.83
C LEU A 109 -10.41 3.75 -5.09
N THR A 110 -9.23 4.16 -5.59
CA THR A 110 -8.99 5.55 -5.99
C THR A 110 -10.00 6.00 -7.03
N GLN A 111 -10.20 5.23 -8.10
CA GLN A 111 -11.14 5.59 -9.17
C GLN A 111 -12.59 5.60 -8.68
N TYR A 112 -12.97 4.66 -7.82
CA TYR A 112 -14.28 4.62 -7.19
C TYR A 112 -14.51 5.87 -6.34
N ALA A 113 -13.56 6.21 -5.47
CA ALA A 113 -13.67 7.35 -4.57
C ALA A 113 -13.75 8.70 -5.31
N LEU A 114 -12.94 8.88 -6.36
CA LEU A 114 -12.94 10.10 -7.17
C LEU A 114 -14.24 10.30 -7.98
N ARG A 115 -15.01 9.24 -8.24
CA ARG A 115 -16.24 9.28 -9.06
C ARG A 115 -17.53 9.29 -8.25
N ASN A 116 -17.46 8.94 -6.97
CA ASN A 116 -18.65 8.80 -6.14
C ASN A 116 -18.67 9.91 -5.07
N PRO A 117 -19.64 10.86 -5.13
CA PRO A 117 -19.78 11.90 -4.12
C PRO A 117 -19.91 11.28 -2.71
N GLY A 118 -19.21 11.88 -1.75
CA GLY A 118 -19.16 11.40 -0.36
C GLY A 118 -17.99 10.46 -0.06
N PHE A 119 -17.21 10.04 -1.09
CA PHE A 119 -16.01 9.19 -0.92
C PHE A 119 -14.70 9.93 -1.22
N GLU A 120 -14.73 11.24 -1.43
CA GLU A 120 -13.54 12.03 -1.79
C GLU A 120 -12.43 11.92 -0.73
N ASN A 121 -12.82 11.80 0.54
CA ASN A 121 -11.89 11.63 1.64
C ASN A 121 -11.14 10.29 1.58
N VAL A 122 -11.76 9.23 1.09
CA VAL A 122 -11.14 7.90 0.97
C VAL A 122 -9.92 7.98 0.06
N ALA A 123 -10.04 8.57 -1.16
CA ALA A 123 -8.90 8.69 -2.07
C ALA A 123 -7.79 9.58 -1.49
N ARG A 124 -8.16 10.69 -0.83
CA ARG A 124 -7.18 11.55 -0.17
C ARG A 124 -6.44 10.81 0.93
N ARG A 125 -7.17 10.13 1.83
CA ARG A 125 -6.60 9.36 2.93
C ARG A 125 -5.72 8.23 2.44
N GLN A 126 -6.11 7.55 1.37
CA GLN A 126 -5.31 6.51 0.72
C GLN A 126 -3.93 7.03 0.31
N TYR A 127 -3.86 8.17 -0.39
CA TYR A 127 -2.58 8.75 -0.79
C TYR A 127 -1.80 9.35 0.39
N GLU A 128 -2.44 9.87 1.41
CA GLU A 128 -1.77 10.26 2.66
C GLU A 128 -1.05 9.06 3.31
N ILE A 129 -1.72 7.91 3.36
CA ILE A 129 -1.14 6.66 3.89
C ILE A 129 0.05 6.20 3.05
N PHE A 130 -0.08 6.14 1.72
CA PHE A 130 1.01 5.73 0.83
C PHE A 130 2.22 6.65 0.93
N LEU A 131 1.99 7.96 0.82
CA LEU A 131 3.06 8.95 0.91
C LEU A 131 3.73 8.95 2.28
N GLY A 132 2.95 8.78 3.36
CA GLY A 132 3.48 8.62 4.71
C GLY A 132 4.34 7.37 4.87
N ALA A 133 3.92 6.24 4.30
CA ALA A 133 4.69 5.00 4.32
C ALA A 133 6.03 5.14 3.57
N HIS A 134 6.02 5.74 2.37
CA HIS A 134 7.25 5.98 1.62
C HIS A 134 8.17 6.99 2.31
N ALA A 135 7.63 8.06 2.90
CA ALA A 135 8.41 9.01 3.67
C ALA A 135 9.12 8.33 4.86
N ALA A 136 8.40 7.52 5.63
CA ALA A 136 8.97 6.78 6.76
C ALA A 136 10.07 5.79 6.33
N LEU A 137 9.91 5.13 5.19
CA LEU A 137 10.94 4.22 4.64
C LEU A 137 12.18 4.98 4.16
N LEU A 138 12.01 6.15 3.53
CA LEU A 138 13.11 7.02 3.10
C LEU A 138 13.90 7.56 4.31
N GLU A 139 13.20 8.00 5.36
CA GLU A 139 13.82 8.44 6.61
C GLU A 139 14.59 7.30 7.28
N LEU A 140 13.99 6.12 7.36
CA LEU A 140 14.63 4.93 7.90
C LEU A 140 15.91 4.57 7.12
N ALA A 141 15.87 4.62 5.79
CA ALA A 141 17.03 4.37 4.92
C ALA A 141 18.15 5.39 5.18
N ALA A 142 17.79 6.67 5.30
CA ALA A 142 18.77 7.75 5.58
C ALA A 142 19.42 7.56 6.95
N ASP A 143 18.64 7.24 7.97
CA ASP A 143 19.15 7.01 9.33
C ASP A 143 20.13 5.83 9.39
N HIS A 144 19.79 4.71 8.73
CA HIS A 144 20.67 3.53 8.73
C HIS A 144 21.96 3.73 7.92
N ALA A 145 21.89 4.54 6.85
CA ALA A 145 23.04 4.81 5.99
C ALA A 145 23.89 6.01 6.46
N GLY A 146 23.43 6.77 7.46
CA GLY A 146 24.13 7.99 7.91
C GLY A 146 24.17 9.08 6.85
N ILE A 147 23.10 9.23 6.08
CA ILE A 147 22.98 10.23 5.02
C ILE A 147 21.85 11.22 5.30
N GLU A 148 21.81 12.28 4.51
CA GLU A 148 20.70 13.22 4.40
C GLU A 148 20.22 13.31 2.97
N TRP A 149 18.91 13.46 2.80
CA TRP A 149 18.30 13.72 1.50
C TRP A 149 18.45 15.20 1.15
N THR A 150 18.98 15.50 -0.04
CA THR A 150 19.12 16.90 -0.55
C THR A 150 17.82 17.45 -1.11
N VAL A 151 16.81 16.60 -1.28
CA VAL A 151 15.45 16.94 -1.71
C VAL A 151 14.50 16.65 -0.55
N PRO A 152 13.48 17.49 -0.29
CA PRO A 152 12.51 17.24 0.79
C PRO A 152 11.87 15.85 0.69
N VAL A 153 11.88 15.10 1.79
CA VAL A 153 11.34 13.72 1.86
C VAL A 153 9.91 13.60 1.31
N PRO A 154 8.98 14.53 1.56
CA PRO A 154 7.65 14.45 0.96
C PRO A 154 7.65 14.49 -0.59
N VAL A 155 8.61 15.19 -1.20
CA VAL A 155 8.76 15.23 -2.67
C VAL A 155 9.29 13.90 -3.18
N LEU A 156 10.30 13.32 -2.51
CA LEU A 156 10.83 12.00 -2.83
C LEU A 156 9.77 10.91 -2.66
N ALA A 157 9.00 10.95 -1.58
CA ALA A 157 7.89 10.02 -1.35
C ALA A 157 6.84 10.07 -2.48
N ARG A 158 6.49 11.27 -2.94
CA ARG A 158 5.59 11.46 -4.08
C ARG A 158 6.21 10.94 -5.38
N TYR A 159 7.50 11.16 -5.59
CA TYR A 159 8.22 10.65 -6.76
C TYR A 159 8.21 9.12 -6.80
N VAL A 160 8.54 8.47 -5.67
CA VAL A 160 8.47 7.00 -5.53
C VAL A 160 7.07 6.50 -5.83
N GLN A 161 6.04 7.04 -5.16
CA GLN A 161 4.64 6.63 -5.36
C GLN A 161 4.21 6.76 -6.83
N SER A 162 4.49 7.91 -7.45
CA SER A 162 4.09 8.14 -8.84
C SER A 162 4.79 7.20 -9.83
N THR A 163 6.04 6.84 -9.55
CA THR A 163 6.79 5.88 -10.37
C THR A 163 6.21 4.47 -10.22
N LEU A 164 5.96 4.04 -8.97
CA LEU A 164 5.35 2.73 -8.69
C LEU A 164 3.94 2.62 -9.27
N ASP A 165 3.10 3.65 -9.15
CA ASP A 165 1.77 3.67 -9.77
C ASP A 165 1.86 3.47 -11.29
N GLY A 166 2.77 4.19 -11.94
CA GLY A 166 2.98 4.04 -13.39
C GLY A 166 3.45 2.65 -13.78
N LEU A 167 4.46 2.10 -13.09
CA LEU A 167 4.99 0.76 -13.33
C LEU A 167 3.94 -0.33 -13.10
N ASN A 168 3.20 -0.23 -12.01
CA ASN A 168 2.14 -1.20 -11.70
C ASN A 168 1.05 -1.22 -12.77
N ILE A 169 0.57 -0.05 -13.21
CA ILE A 169 -0.47 0.04 -14.23
C ILE A 169 0.04 -0.50 -15.58
N THR A 170 1.25 -0.13 -16.00
CA THR A 170 1.82 -0.62 -17.27
C THR A 170 2.02 -2.13 -17.24
N TRP A 171 2.56 -2.66 -16.15
CA TRP A 171 2.75 -4.10 -16.02
C TRP A 171 1.43 -4.89 -15.97
N LEU A 172 0.36 -4.34 -15.38
CA LEU A 172 -0.95 -4.99 -15.44
C LEU A 172 -1.45 -5.16 -16.88
N VAL A 173 -1.00 -4.33 -17.82
CA VAL A 173 -1.35 -4.37 -19.24
C VAL A 173 -0.46 -5.32 -20.01
N ASP A 174 0.89 -5.18 -19.89
CA ASP A 174 1.85 -5.83 -20.78
C ASP A 174 2.60 -7.03 -20.16
N ARG A 175 2.58 -7.16 -18.83
CA ARG A 175 3.27 -8.20 -18.06
C ARG A 175 4.80 -8.23 -18.30
N ASN A 176 5.38 -7.09 -18.66
CA ASN A 176 6.82 -6.97 -18.91
C ASN A 176 7.57 -6.73 -17.59
N SER A 177 7.98 -7.82 -16.93
CA SER A 177 8.71 -7.78 -15.67
C SER A 177 10.16 -7.32 -15.81
N ASP A 178 10.79 -7.58 -16.93
CA ASP A 178 12.20 -7.25 -17.14
C ASP A 178 12.40 -5.73 -17.23
N ASP A 179 11.64 -5.05 -18.07
CA ASP A 179 11.69 -3.59 -18.18
C ASP A 179 11.20 -2.91 -16.90
N SER A 180 10.21 -3.50 -16.22
CA SER A 180 9.75 -2.98 -14.92
C SER A 180 10.84 -3.03 -13.87
N ARG A 181 11.60 -4.12 -13.77
CA ARG A 181 12.74 -4.23 -12.84
C ARG A 181 13.86 -3.26 -13.19
N ALA A 182 14.19 -3.13 -14.47
CA ALA A 182 15.17 -2.15 -14.93
C ALA A 182 14.74 -0.72 -14.54
N ALA A 183 13.46 -0.40 -14.65
CA ALA A 183 12.94 0.90 -14.23
C ALA A 183 13.01 1.12 -12.70
N LEU A 184 12.84 0.06 -11.89
CA LEU A 184 13.05 0.14 -10.43
C LEU A 184 14.52 0.40 -10.07
N GLU A 185 15.47 -0.19 -10.82
CA GLU A 185 16.90 0.10 -10.66
C GLU A 185 17.21 1.57 -10.98
N LEU A 186 16.64 2.09 -12.07
CA LEU A 186 16.76 3.51 -12.41
C LEU A 186 16.16 4.42 -11.34
N LEU A 187 15.03 4.04 -10.74
CA LEU A 187 14.44 4.78 -9.62
C LEU A 187 15.38 4.82 -8.42
N ALA A 188 15.96 3.67 -8.03
CA ALA A 188 16.91 3.59 -6.93
C ALA A 188 18.15 4.46 -7.20
N ASP A 189 18.76 4.33 -8.37
CA ASP A 189 19.93 5.11 -8.75
C ASP A 189 19.63 6.62 -8.80
N HIS A 190 18.43 7.00 -9.21
CA HIS A 190 18.01 8.39 -9.23
C HIS A 190 17.81 8.96 -7.81
N LEU A 191 17.17 8.20 -6.91
CA LEU A 191 17.02 8.59 -5.50
C LEU A 191 18.40 8.87 -4.87
N LEU A 192 19.37 8.00 -5.09
CA LEU A 192 20.70 8.09 -4.48
C LEU A 192 21.53 9.28 -4.98
N ARG A 193 21.21 9.85 -6.13
CA ARG A 193 21.83 11.14 -6.57
C ARG A 193 21.42 12.32 -5.69
N HIS A 194 20.39 12.17 -4.88
CA HIS A 194 19.85 13.18 -3.98
C HIS A 194 20.23 12.91 -2.52
N THR A 195 21.42 12.36 -2.28
CA THR A 195 21.96 12.10 -0.96
C THR A 195 23.26 12.86 -0.71
N THR A 196 23.50 13.17 0.56
CA THR A 196 24.80 13.67 1.05
C THR A 196 25.12 12.98 2.38
N PRO A 197 26.40 12.75 2.71
CA PRO A 197 26.77 12.27 4.05
C PRO A 197 26.21 13.19 5.14
N ARG A 198 25.68 12.62 6.21
CA ARG A 198 25.27 13.41 7.39
C ARG A 198 26.49 13.97 8.08
N GLU A 199 26.51 15.29 8.29
CA GLU A 199 27.56 15.90 9.10
C GLU A 199 27.44 15.42 10.56
N THR A 200 28.52 14.91 11.12
CA THR A 200 28.61 14.40 12.50
C THR A 200 28.84 15.55 13.50
#